data_0b9dc6198fdafed5b41ed5f30dbd2fc6
#
_entry.id   0b9dc6198fdafed5b41ed5f30dbd2fc6
#
_cell.length_a   1.000
_cell.length_b   1.000
_cell.length_c   1.000
_cell.angle_alpha   90.00
_cell.angle_beta   90.00
_cell.angle_gamma   90.00
#
_symmetry.space_group_name_H-M   'P 1'
#
loop_
_entity.id
_entity.type
_entity.pdbx_description
1 polymer ?
#
loop_
_entity_poly.entity_id
_entity_poly.type
_entity_poly.pdbx_seq_one_letter_code
_entity_poly.pdbx_strand_id
1 'polypeptide(L)'
;METLSGLNLREIEKITDSLGATKFRARQIHNWIYLKSVKEIDEMTDLSKKFREELKKVATVTDIKIKVKQVSSDGTIKYLLEYPDGECVETVLMRFDNRANLTACVSSQVGCAVNCSFCATGKRGFIRNLSYKEIIEQVLTIQRDTGLKVTNVVFMGQGEPLLNLDNVLKAMEMLNESFQIGARRLTVSTSGIIPQIKKLAELDMQSTLALSLHAPNHEIRKQLMQIENKYPMDELHE
;
A
#
# COMPACT_ATOMS: atom_id res chain seq x y z
N MET A 1 20.16 -2.20 -9.76
CA MET A 1 19.31 -3.39 -9.97
C MET A 1 17.88 -2.93 -9.75
N GLU A 2 16.98 -3.20 -10.69
CA GLU A 2 15.59 -2.73 -10.61
C GLU A 2 14.76 -3.70 -9.74
N THR A 3 13.85 -3.16 -8.92
CA THR A 3 12.90 -3.98 -8.14
C THR A 3 11.63 -4.19 -8.94
N LEU A 4 11.27 -5.43 -9.24
CA LEU A 4 10.11 -5.78 -10.08
C LEU A 4 8.78 -5.54 -9.38
N SER A 5 8.72 -5.73 -8.06
CA SER A 5 7.53 -5.41 -7.27
C SER A 5 7.20 -3.93 -7.32
N GLY A 6 5.92 -3.62 -7.52
CA GLY A 6 5.44 -2.25 -7.72
C GLY A 6 5.57 -1.74 -9.15
N LEU A 7 6.18 -2.48 -10.08
CA LEU A 7 6.19 -2.11 -11.50
C LEU A 7 4.88 -2.51 -12.17
N ASN A 8 4.31 -1.60 -12.97
CA ASN A 8 3.19 -1.94 -13.83
C ASN A 8 3.67 -2.75 -15.06
N LEU A 9 2.71 -3.28 -15.83
CA LEU A 9 3.04 -4.13 -16.98
C LEU A 9 3.94 -3.40 -18.01
N ARG A 10 3.71 -2.11 -18.27
CA ARG A 10 4.51 -1.32 -19.22
C ARG A 10 5.95 -1.12 -18.74
N GLU A 11 6.14 -0.95 -17.43
CA GLU A 11 7.49 -0.83 -16.86
C GLU A 11 8.23 -2.16 -16.92
N ILE A 12 7.55 -3.28 -16.70
CA ILE A 12 8.13 -4.64 -16.88
C ILE A 12 8.44 -4.90 -18.35
N GLU A 13 7.58 -4.45 -19.28
CA GLU A 13 7.87 -4.54 -20.74
C GLU A 13 9.20 -3.87 -21.09
N LYS A 14 9.49 -2.68 -20.56
CA LYS A 14 10.76 -2.00 -20.81
C LYS A 14 11.99 -2.82 -20.38
N ILE A 15 11.88 -3.49 -19.22
CA ILE A 15 12.95 -4.37 -18.72
C ILE A 15 13.11 -5.58 -19.65
N THR A 16 11.99 -6.22 -20.02
CA THR A 16 12.06 -7.40 -20.91
C THR A 16 12.55 -7.05 -22.30
N ASP A 17 12.17 -5.89 -22.85
CA ASP A 17 12.63 -5.39 -24.14
C ASP A 17 14.15 -5.15 -24.14
N SER A 18 14.72 -4.62 -23.04
CA SER A 18 16.17 -4.45 -22.90
C SER A 18 16.95 -5.78 -22.89
N LEU A 19 16.28 -6.87 -22.55
CA LEU A 19 16.81 -8.24 -22.59
C LEU A 19 16.49 -8.98 -23.92
N GLY A 20 15.93 -8.28 -24.91
CA GLY A 20 15.55 -8.86 -26.21
C GLY A 20 14.36 -9.84 -26.12
N ALA A 21 13.54 -9.72 -25.08
CA ALA A 21 12.39 -10.60 -24.87
C ALA A 21 11.07 -9.95 -25.33
N THR A 22 10.07 -10.79 -25.58
CA THR A 22 8.76 -10.35 -26.09
C THR A 22 7.87 -9.84 -24.94
N LYS A 23 6.85 -9.03 -25.27
CA LYS A 23 5.79 -8.60 -24.31
C LYS A 23 5.09 -9.75 -23.59
N PHE A 24 5.07 -10.94 -24.18
CA PHE A 24 4.56 -12.13 -23.53
C PHE A 24 5.35 -12.47 -22.25
N ARG A 25 6.68 -12.30 -22.28
CA ARG A 25 7.52 -12.52 -21.08
C ARG A 25 7.23 -11.51 -19.97
N ALA A 26 6.97 -10.25 -20.33
CA ALA A 26 6.56 -9.24 -19.35
C ALA A 26 5.25 -9.62 -18.64
N ARG A 27 4.26 -10.12 -19.38
CA ARG A 27 3.00 -10.62 -18.80
C ARG A 27 3.21 -11.81 -17.88
N GLN A 28 4.11 -12.74 -18.22
CA GLN A 28 4.45 -13.86 -17.34
C GLN A 28 5.06 -13.35 -16.03
N ILE A 29 6.06 -12.45 -16.09
CA ILE A 29 6.68 -11.85 -14.90
C ILE A 29 5.61 -11.13 -14.04
N HIS A 30 4.78 -10.29 -14.66
CA HIS A 30 3.70 -9.57 -13.99
C HIS A 30 2.75 -10.54 -13.24
N ASN A 31 2.32 -11.63 -13.90
CA ASN A 31 1.46 -12.62 -13.27
C ASN A 31 2.14 -13.34 -12.10
N TRP A 32 3.45 -13.65 -12.23
CA TRP A 32 4.20 -14.25 -11.14
C TRP A 32 4.28 -13.34 -9.92
N ILE A 33 4.47 -12.02 -10.13
CA ILE A 33 4.56 -11.05 -9.04
C ILE A 33 3.19 -10.86 -8.37
N TYR A 34 2.14 -10.51 -9.14
CA TYR A 34 0.88 -10.01 -8.59
C TYR A 34 -0.17 -11.09 -8.32
N LEU A 35 -0.18 -12.17 -9.09
CA LEU A 35 -1.15 -13.25 -8.91
C LEU A 35 -0.61 -14.43 -8.12
N LYS A 36 0.71 -14.69 -8.21
CA LYS A 36 1.36 -15.81 -7.49
C LYS A 36 2.23 -15.35 -6.32
N SER A 37 2.53 -14.06 -6.22
CA SER A 37 3.29 -13.44 -5.12
C SER A 37 4.64 -14.11 -4.84
N VAL A 38 5.41 -14.40 -5.90
CA VAL A 38 6.73 -15.05 -5.76
C VAL A 38 7.73 -14.19 -5.01
N LYS A 39 8.68 -14.83 -4.35
CA LYS A 39 9.78 -14.18 -3.62
C LYS A 39 11.01 -13.97 -4.49
N GLU A 40 11.24 -14.88 -5.42
CA GLU A 40 12.46 -14.93 -6.22
C GLU A 40 12.16 -15.22 -7.70
N ILE A 41 13.06 -14.76 -8.58
CA ILE A 41 12.95 -14.98 -10.02
C ILE A 41 13.00 -16.48 -10.36
N ASP A 42 13.69 -17.29 -9.56
CA ASP A 42 13.79 -18.74 -9.80
C ASP A 42 12.47 -19.48 -9.70
N GLU A 43 11.51 -18.95 -8.97
CA GLU A 43 10.16 -19.51 -8.87
C GLU A 43 9.34 -19.35 -10.18
N MET A 44 9.76 -18.46 -11.09
CA MET A 44 9.07 -18.18 -12.36
C MET A 44 9.34 -19.30 -13.38
N THR A 45 8.81 -20.48 -13.14
CA THR A 45 9.19 -21.73 -13.84
C THR A 45 8.76 -21.81 -15.30
N ASP A 46 7.82 -20.97 -15.75
CA ASP A 46 7.42 -20.84 -17.16
C ASP A 46 8.37 -19.92 -17.97
N LEU A 47 9.33 -19.29 -17.30
CA LEU A 47 10.47 -18.63 -17.93
C LEU A 47 11.64 -19.60 -18.08
N SER A 48 12.31 -19.58 -19.24
CA SER A 48 13.48 -20.44 -19.44
C SER A 48 14.58 -20.13 -18.42
N LYS A 49 15.36 -21.13 -18.03
CA LYS A 49 16.48 -20.96 -17.07
C LYS A 49 17.44 -19.86 -17.55
N LYS A 50 17.80 -19.85 -18.85
CA LYS A 50 18.66 -18.83 -19.43
C LYS A 50 18.07 -17.42 -19.24
N PHE A 51 16.78 -17.24 -19.48
CA PHE A 51 16.16 -15.92 -19.34
C PHE A 51 16.09 -15.47 -17.87
N ARG A 52 15.82 -16.39 -16.95
CA ARG A 52 15.86 -16.07 -15.49
C ARG A 52 17.24 -15.60 -15.06
N GLU A 53 18.32 -16.24 -15.54
CA GLU A 53 19.69 -15.81 -15.24
C GLU A 53 20.00 -14.41 -15.80
N GLU A 54 19.55 -14.09 -17.02
CA GLU A 54 19.70 -12.73 -17.55
C GLU A 54 18.86 -11.70 -16.77
N LEU A 55 17.64 -12.04 -16.39
CA LEU A 55 16.77 -11.16 -15.61
C LEU A 55 17.38 -10.87 -14.22
N LYS A 56 17.98 -11.84 -13.55
CA LYS A 56 18.67 -11.66 -12.25
C LYS A 56 19.84 -10.68 -12.29
N LYS A 57 20.48 -10.49 -13.46
CA LYS A 57 21.58 -9.53 -13.59
C LYS A 57 21.09 -8.08 -13.51
N VAL A 58 19.85 -7.82 -13.88
CA VAL A 58 19.28 -6.47 -14.00
C VAL A 58 18.18 -6.18 -12.98
N ALA A 59 17.52 -7.21 -12.43
CA ALA A 59 16.39 -7.05 -11.55
C ALA A 59 16.37 -8.04 -10.37
N THR A 60 15.66 -7.64 -9.32
CA THR A 60 15.25 -8.49 -8.19
C THR A 60 13.73 -8.43 -8.02
N VAL A 61 13.13 -9.39 -7.31
CA VAL A 61 11.68 -9.37 -7.08
C VAL A 61 11.32 -8.31 -6.04
N THR A 62 12.02 -8.28 -4.92
CA THR A 62 11.78 -7.35 -3.81
C THR A 62 13.09 -6.96 -3.13
N ASP A 63 13.13 -5.81 -2.47
CA ASP A 63 14.22 -5.30 -1.65
C ASP A 63 13.77 -4.96 -0.22
N ILE A 64 12.49 -5.22 0.11
CA ILE A 64 11.91 -4.97 1.43
C ILE A 64 12.13 -6.17 2.34
N LYS A 65 12.39 -5.89 3.62
CA LYS A 65 12.62 -6.91 4.65
C LYS A 65 11.53 -6.86 5.72
N ILE A 66 11.09 -8.03 6.16
CA ILE A 66 10.30 -8.16 7.39
C ILE A 66 11.25 -8.08 8.58
N LYS A 67 11.25 -6.96 9.28
CA LYS A 67 12.09 -6.74 10.47
C LYS A 67 11.50 -7.37 11.73
N VAL A 68 10.17 -7.26 11.88
CA VAL A 68 9.41 -7.87 12.98
C VAL A 68 8.09 -8.39 12.45
N LYS A 69 7.68 -9.55 12.96
CA LYS A 69 6.37 -10.15 12.71
C LYS A 69 5.75 -10.53 14.06
N GLN A 70 4.55 -10.05 14.30
CA GLN A 70 3.76 -10.37 15.48
C GLN A 70 2.43 -11.00 15.05
N VAL A 71 2.08 -12.12 15.68
CA VAL A 71 0.83 -12.84 15.40
C VAL A 71 -0.03 -12.80 16.64
N SER A 72 -1.25 -12.29 16.51
CA SER A 72 -2.25 -12.26 17.57
C SER A 72 -3.02 -13.56 17.64
N SER A 73 -3.69 -13.82 18.78
CA SER A 73 -4.51 -15.02 19.00
C SER A 73 -5.70 -15.16 18.03
N ASP A 74 -6.21 -14.03 17.50
CA ASP A 74 -7.27 -13.99 16.48
C ASP A 74 -6.76 -14.20 15.04
N GLY A 75 -5.46 -14.49 14.89
CA GLY A 75 -4.83 -14.68 13.58
C GLY A 75 -4.48 -13.37 12.84
N THR A 76 -4.70 -12.20 13.44
CA THR A 76 -4.19 -10.91 12.93
C THR A 76 -2.67 -10.91 12.96
N ILE A 77 -2.03 -10.43 11.89
CA ILE A 77 -0.57 -10.39 11.80
C ILE A 77 -0.14 -8.95 11.56
N LYS A 78 0.73 -8.44 12.43
CA LYS A 78 1.38 -7.14 12.28
C LYS A 78 2.83 -7.33 11.85
N TYR A 79 3.23 -6.64 10.81
CA TYR A 79 4.58 -6.61 10.26
C TYR A 79 5.21 -5.23 10.49
N LEU A 80 6.48 -5.21 10.84
CA LEU A 80 7.35 -4.04 10.68
C LEU A 80 8.22 -4.29 9.45
N LEU A 81 8.00 -3.52 8.41
CA LEU A 81 8.71 -3.61 7.14
C LEU A 81 9.80 -2.57 7.08
N GLU A 82 11.00 -2.98 6.69
CA GLU A 82 12.16 -2.12 6.49
C GLU A 82 12.43 -1.92 5.01
N TYR A 83 12.46 -0.67 4.58
CA TYR A 83 12.79 -0.24 3.22
C TYR A 83 14.30 -0.07 3.03
N PRO A 84 14.80 0.02 1.77
CA PRO A 84 16.24 0.13 1.49
C PRO A 84 16.94 1.33 2.11
N ASP A 85 16.20 2.41 2.42
CA ASP A 85 16.71 3.59 3.12
C ASP A 85 16.82 3.43 4.65
N GLY A 86 16.44 2.24 5.18
CA GLY A 86 16.44 1.93 6.60
C GLY A 86 15.20 2.38 7.35
N GLU A 87 14.29 3.10 6.70
CA GLU A 87 13.02 3.50 7.30
C GLU A 87 12.05 2.33 7.40
N CYS A 88 11.19 2.37 8.42
CA CYS A 88 10.27 1.28 8.71
C CYS A 88 8.84 1.78 8.80
N VAL A 89 7.92 0.95 8.31
CA VAL A 89 6.48 1.13 8.50
C VAL A 89 5.81 -0.14 8.99
N GLU A 90 4.68 0.03 9.67
CA GLU A 90 3.83 -1.10 10.03
C GLU A 90 2.80 -1.37 8.93
N THR A 91 2.52 -2.66 8.70
CA THR A 91 1.37 -3.13 7.93
C THR A 91 0.72 -4.28 8.66
N VAL A 92 -0.60 -4.44 8.50
CA VAL A 92 -1.36 -5.44 9.25
C VAL A 92 -2.22 -6.26 8.32
N LEU A 93 -2.16 -7.60 8.46
CA LEU A 93 -3.17 -8.50 7.91
C LEU A 93 -4.25 -8.74 8.97
N MET A 94 -5.46 -8.30 8.71
CA MET A 94 -6.63 -8.54 9.56
C MET A 94 -7.46 -9.71 9.02
N ARG A 95 -7.83 -10.59 9.92
CA ARG A 95 -8.75 -11.71 9.70
C ARG A 95 -10.04 -11.47 10.47
N PHE A 96 -11.15 -11.91 9.91
CA PHE A 96 -12.46 -11.83 10.55
C PHE A 96 -13.09 -13.22 10.53
N ASP A 97 -13.34 -13.79 11.69
CA ASP A 97 -13.80 -15.20 11.85
C ASP A 97 -15.04 -15.55 11.04
N ASN A 98 -15.91 -14.59 10.79
CA ASN A 98 -17.16 -14.79 10.06
C ASN A 98 -17.12 -14.35 8.58
N ARG A 99 -15.94 -14.04 8.04
CA ARG A 99 -15.78 -13.56 6.65
C ARG A 99 -14.56 -14.18 5.99
N ALA A 100 -14.73 -14.64 4.76
CA ALA A 100 -13.61 -15.08 3.92
C ALA A 100 -12.67 -13.94 3.49
N ASN A 101 -12.91 -12.70 3.97
CA ASN A 101 -12.14 -11.53 3.58
C ASN A 101 -10.85 -11.44 4.38
N LEU A 102 -9.75 -11.24 3.67
CA LEU A 102 -8.44 -10.90 4.21
C LEU A 102 -8.14 -9.44 3.90
N THR A 103 -8.08 -8.62 4.92
CA THR A 103 -7.88 -7.17 4.77
C THR A 103 -6.46 -6.78 5.13
N ALA A 104 -5.75 -6.16 4.18
CA ALA A 104 -4.47 -5.53 4.45
C ALA A 104 -4.68 -4.07 4.87
N CYS A 105 -4.17 -3.70 6.05
CA CYS A 105 -4.08 -2.32 6.50
C CYS A 105 -2.70 -1.80 6.15
N VAL A 106 -2.62 -0.87 5.20
CA VAL A 106 -1.35 -0.37 4.65
C VAL A 106 -1.05 1.05 5.10
N SER A 107 0.23 1.35 5.24
CA SER A 107 0.76 2.68 5.54
C SER A 107 0.96 3.48 4.25
N SER A 108 0.80 4.80 4.32
CA SER A 108 0.98 5.72 3.21
C SER A 108 2.16 6.68 3.38
N GLN A 109 2.70 6.79 4.59
CA GLN A 109 3.84 7.65 4.92
C GLN A 109 4.74 6.96 5.95
N VAL A 110 6.00 7.35 6.00
CA VAL A 110 6.88 7.11 7.15
C VAL A 110 6.65 8.25 8.14
N GLY A 111 6.04 7.92 9.30
CA GLY A 111 5.52 8.92 10.21
C GLY A 111 4.22 9.56 9.71
N CYS A 112 3.82 10.71 10.29
CA CYS A 112 2.59 11.41 9.90
C CYS A 112 2.69 12.91 10.20
N ALA A 113 2.31 13.74 9.23
CA ALA A 113 2.35 15.19 9.36
C ALA A 113 1.16 15.79 10.15
N VAL A 114 0.09 15.03 10.38
CA VAL A 114 -1.13 15.53 11.05
C VAL A 114 -0.93 15.70 12.56
N ASN A 115 -0.04 14.92 13.17
CA ASN A 115 0.35 15.01 14.58
C ASN A 115 -0.82 14.99 15.57
N CYS A 116 -1.74 14.03 15.41
CA CYS A 116 -2.83 13.82 16.36
C CYS A 116 -2.28 13.45 17.75
N SER A 117 -2.80 14.06 18.83
CA SER A 117 -2.28 13.94 20.19
C SER A 117 -2.31 12.50 20.75
N PHE A 118 -3.25 11.69 20.30
CA PHE A 118 -3.43 10.29 20.71
C PHE A 118 -2.65 9.28 19.85
N CYS A 119 -2.08 9.71 18.71
CA CYS A 119 -1.49 8.81 17.72
C CYS A 119 0.01 8.65 17.91
N ALA A 120 0.47 7.41 18.12
CA ALA A 120 1.89 7.10 18.25
C ALA A 120 2.71 7.48 17.01
N THR A 121 2.13 7.27 15.80
CA THR A 121 2.75 7.65 14.53
C THR A 121 2.92 9.17 14.42
N GLY A 122 1.90 9.94 14.84
CA GLY A 122 1.98 11.42 14.84
C GLY A 122 3.11 11.94 15.73
N LYS A 123 3.30 11.32 16.91
CA LYS A 123 4.38 11.69 17.84
C LYS A 123 5.79 11.47 17.28
N ARG A 124 5.95 10.52 16.34
CA ARG A 124 7.22 10.29 15.63
C ARG A 124 7.55 11.43 14.64
N GLY A 125 6.54 12.21 14.24
CA GLY A 125 6.65 13.21 13.20
C GLY A 125 6.61 12.62 11.78
N PHE A 126 6.68 13.49 10.79
CA PHE A 126 6.69 13.12 9.37
C PHE A 126 8.13 13.03 8.87
N ILE A 127 8.47 11.95 8.19
CA ILE A 127 9.77 11.74 7.55
C ILE A 127 9.63 11.90 6.04
N ARG A 128 8.81 11.04 5.39
CA ARG A 128 8.56 11.10 3.95
C ARG A 128 7.27 10.40 3.54
N ASN A 129 6.80 10.70 2.35
CA ASN A 129 5.76 9.93 1.69
C ASN A 129 6.31 8.56 1.25
N LEU A 130 5.47 7.53 1.28
CA LEU A 130 5.75 6.29 0.57
C LEU A 130 5.41 6.45 -0.90
N SER A 131 6.25 5.92 -1.77
CA SER A 131 5.93 5.75 -3.18
C SER A 131 4.80 4.72 -3.34
N TYR A 132 4.09 4.77 -4.46
CA TYR A 132 3.06 3.76 -4.74
C TYR A 132 3.64 2.34 -4.77
N LYS A 133 4.89 2.15 -5.19
CA LYS A 133 5.60 0.87 -5.19
C LYS A 133 5.76 0.32 -3.77
N GLU A 134 6.18 1.17 -2.83
CA GLU A 134 6.31 0.80 -1.41
C GLU A 134 4.96 0.48 -0.76
N ILE A 135 3.88 1.15 -1.16
CA ILE A 135 2.53 0.84 -0.69
C ILE A 135 2.09 -0.54 -1.19
N ILE A 136 2.28 -0.83 -2.48
CA ILE A 136 1.97 -2.13 -3.10
C ILE A 136 2.77 -3.26 -2.47
N GLU A 137 4.03 -3.00 -2.15
CA GLU A 137 4.94 -4.00 -1.58
C GLU A 137 4.49 -4.48 -0.19
N GLN A 138 3.77 -3.66 0.57
CA GLN A 138 3.16 -4.10 1.83
C GLN A 138 2.16 -5.24 1.60
N VAL A 139 1.32 -5.12 0.57
CA VAL A 139 0.34 -6.15 0.21
C VAL A 139 1.04 -7.41 -0.30
N LEU A 140 2.04 -7.26 -1.19
CA LEU A 140 2.83 -8.38 -1.70
C LEU A 140 3.57 -9.12 -0.57
N THR A 141 4.14 -8.39 0.38
CA THR A 141 4.84 -8.99 1.52
C THR A 141 3.91 -9.84 2.37
N ILE A 142 2.68 -9.35 2.65
CA ILE A 142 1.66 -10.15 3.33
C ILE A 142 1.34 -11.43 2.55
N GLN A 143 1.11 -11.34 1.25
CA GLN A 143 0.77 -12.49 0.42
C GLN A 143 1.92 -13.51 0.33
N ARG A 144 3.16 -13.03 0.18
CA ARG A 144 4.37 -13.89 0.16
C ARG A 144 4.59 -14.63 1.47
N ASP A 145 4.40 -13.95 2.60
CA ASP A 145 4.63 -14.55 3.92
C ASP A 145 3.55 -15.56 4.30
N THR A 146 2.32 -15.29 3.94
CA THR A 146 1.18 -16.12 4.36
C THR A 146 0.71 -17.14 3.33
N GLY A 147 1.06 -16.96 2.05
CA GLY A 147 0.50 -17.72 0.93
C GLY A 147 -0.99 -17.42 0.66
N LEU A 148 -1.56 -16.41 1.31
CA LEU A 148 -2.97 -16.08 1.24
C LEU A 148 -3.20 -14.85 0.35
N LYS A 149 -4.29 -14.84 -0.42
CA LYS A 149 -4.65 -13.70 -1.28
C LYS A 149 -5.38 -12.63 -0.47
N VAL A 150 -4.84 -11.43 -0.44
CA VAL A 150 -5.51 -10.24 0.12
C VAL A 150 -6.73 -9.90 -0.75
N THR A 151 -7.87 -9.67 -0.11
CA THR A 151 -9.14 -9.38 -0.79
C THR A 151 -9.58 -7.93 -0.64
N ASN A 152 -9.14 -7.26 0.42
CA ASN A 152 -9.51 -5.89 0.73
C ASN A 152 -8.26 -5.12 1.19
N VAL A 153 -8.18 -3.83 0.88
CA VAL A 153 -7.09 -2.97 1.36
C VAL A 153 -7.68 -1.71 1.99
N VAL A 154 -7.17 -1.37 3.16
CA VAL A 154 -7.53 -0.13 3.86
C VAL A 154 -6.26 0.70 4.08
N PHE A 155 -6.28 1.96 3.66
CA PHE A 155 -5.20 2.92 3.88
C PHE A 155 -5.43 3.58 5.25
N MET A 156 -5.21 2.78 6.32
CA MET A 156 -5.44 3.13 7.72
C MET A 156 -4.23 2.86 8.61
N GLY A 157 -3.07 2.59 8.01
CA GLY A 157 -1.79 2.44 8.70
C GLY A 157 -1.17 3.79 9.06
N GLN A 158 0.16 3.87 8.98
CA GLN A 158 0.89 5.10 9.27
C GLN A 158 0.71 6.13 8.14
N GLY A 159 0.54 7.41 8.54
CA GLY A 159 0.44 8.54 7.62
C GLY A 159 -1.00 9.01 7.39
N GLU A 160 -1.10 10.15 6.71
CA GLU A 160 -2.34 10.70 6.17
C GLU A 160 -2.37 10.45 4.66
N PRO A 161 -3.23 9.54 4.17
CA PRO A 161 -3.25 9.16 2.76
C PRO A 161 -3.49 10.34 1.81
N LEU A 162 -4.32 11.29 2.20
CA LEU A 162 -4.62 12.44 1.34
C LEU A 162 -3.48 13.47 1.28
N LEU A 163 -2.48 13.42 2.18
CA LEU A 163 -1.23 14.17 2.03
C LEU A 163 -0.23 13.47 1.10
N ASN A 164 -0.55 12.24 0.66
CA ASN A 164 0.21 11.46 -0.32
C ASN A 164 -0.68 10.99 -1.49
N LEU A 165 -1.68 11.80 -1.86
CA LEU A 165 -2.79 11.39 -2.72
C LEU A 165 -2.34 10.78 -4.04
N ASP A 166 -1.38 11.38 -4.74
CA ASP A 166 -0.95 10.90 -6.06
C ASP A 166 -0.36 9.47 -6.02
N ASN A 167 0.42 9.14 -4.97
CA ASN A 167 0.92 7.77 -4.79
C ASN A 167 -0.19 6.81 -4.33
N VAL A 168 -1.11 7.28 -3.47
CA VAL A 168 -2.26 6.47 -3.02
C VAL A 168 -3.14 6.12 -4.22
N LEU A 169 -3.45 7.06 -5.10
CA LEU A 169 -4.25 6.81 -6.31
C LEU A 169 -3.57 5.80 -7.24
N LYS A 170 -2.27 5.95 -7.50
CA LYS A 170 -1.50 4.98 -8.30
C LYS A 170 -1.48 3.59 -7.65
N ALA A 171 -1.36 3.52 -6.32
CA ALA A 171 -1.42 2.25 -5.62
C ALA A 171 -2.82 1.61 -5.75
N MET A 172 -3.90 2.40 -5.65
CA MET A 172 -5.27 1.91 -5.84
C MET A 172 -5.51 1.40 -7.26
N GLU A 173 -5.02 2.09 -8.28
CA GLU A 173 -5.04 1.65 -9.67
C GLU A 173 -4.34 0.29 -9.82
N MET A 174 -3.12 0.15 -9.29
CA MET A 174 -2.37 -1.11 -9.31
C MET A 174 -3.08 -2.24 -8.56
N LEU A 175 -3.67 -1.96 -7.40
CA LEU A 175 -4.45 -2.93 -6.62
C LEU A 175 -5.67 -3.41 -7.40
N ASN A 176 -6.30 -2.53 -8.15
CA ASN A 176 -7.45 -2.89 -8.98
C ASN A 176 -7.02 -3.69 -10.23
N GLU A 177 -6.05 -3.20 -11.00
CA GLU A 177 -5.65 -3.77 -12.28
C GLU A 177 -4.80 -5.04 -12.13
N SER A 178 -3.76 -5.00 -11.28
CA SER A 178 -2.77 -6.07 -11.20
C SER A 178 -3.14 -7.14 -10.17
N PHE A 179 -3.73 -6.76 -9.02
CA PHE A 179 -4.18 -7.70 -7.98
C PHE A 179 -5.63 -8.15 -8.16
N GLN A 180 -6.38 -7.51 -9.05
CA GLN A 180 -7.81 -7.77 -9.28
C GLN A 180 -8.67 -7.54 -8.03
N ILE A 181 -8.28 -6.58 -7.19
CA ILE A 181 -9.07 -6.15 -6.03
C ILE A 181 -10.04 -5.07 -6.49
N GLY A 182 -11.34 -5.36 -6.48
CA GLY A 182 -12.36 -4.41 -6.93
C GLY A 182 -12.35 -3.10 -6.14
N ALA A 183 -12.61 -1.96 -6.79
CA ALA A 183 -12.51 -0.62 -6.18
C ALA A 183 -13.33 -0.48 -4.88
N ARG A 184 -14.51 -1.10 -4.77
CA ARG A 184 -15.34 -1.11 -3.55
C ARG A 184 -14.69 -1.84 -2.36
N ARG A 185 -13.60 -2.57 -2.57
CA ARG A 185 -12.81 -3.25 -1.54
C ARG A 185 -11.57 -2.46 -1.12
N LEU A 186 -11.44 -1.22 -1.64
CA LEU A 186 -10.41 -0.28 -1.28
C LEU A 186 -11.04 0.83 -0.43
N THR A 187 -10.47 1.09 0.75
CA THR A 187 -10.93 2.15 1.65
C THR A 187 -9.78 3.11 1.94
N VAL A 188 -10.01 4.38 1.69
CA VAL A 188 -9.07 5.45 2.07
C VAL A 188 -9.61 6.15 3.31
N SER A 189 -8.81 6.21 4.38
CA SER A 189 -9.15 6.99 5.59
C SER A 189 -8.44 8.34 5.54
N THR A 190 -9.09 9.37 6.05
CA THR A 190 -8.48 10.71 6.13
C THR A 190 -8.89 11.43 7.41
N SER A 191 -8.00 12.25 7.90
CA SER A 191 -8.28 13.21 8.99
C SER A 191 -9.08 14.43 8.51
N GLY A 192 -9.40 14.55 7.20
CA GLY A 192 -10.20 15.64 6.67
C GLY A 192 -9.40 16.71 5.94
N ILE A 193 -8.58 16.32 4.97
CA ILE A 193 -7.86 17.26 4.08
C ILE A 193 -8.81 17.73 2.97
N ILE A 194 -9.66 18.73 3.27
CA ILE A 194 -10.79 19.17 2.43
C ILE A 194 -10.42 19.36 0.94
N PRO A 195 -9.34 20.07 0.57
CA PRO A 195 -9.01 20.23 -0.86
C PRO A 195 -8.76 18.91 -1.57
N GLN A 196 -8.19 17.91 -0.86
CA GLN A 196 -7.92 16.61 -1.43
C GLN A 196 -9.15 15.71 -1.46
N ILE A 197 -10.07 15.87 -0.50
CA ILE A 197 -11.38 15.21 -0.53
C ILE A 197 -12.16 15.67 -1.78
N LYS A 198 -12.21 17.00 -2.05
CA LYS A 198 -12.85 17.55 -3.25
C LYS A 198 -12.21 16.99 -4.53
N LYS A 199 -10.86 16.96 -4.60
CA LYS A 199 -10.15 16.35 -5.72
C LYS A 199 -10.47 14.86 -5.90
N LEU A 200 -10.57 14.11 -4.79
CA LEU A 200 -10.93 12.69 -4.83
C LEU A 200 -12.39 12.49 -5.31
N ALA A 201 -13.29 13.37 -4.94
CA ALA A 201 -14.69 13.32 -5.35
C ALA A 201 -14.89 13.57 -6.87
N GLU A 202 -13.97 14.29 -7.51
CA GLU A 202 -13.99 14.53 -8.97
C GLU A 202 -13.55 13.28 -9.76
N LEU A 203 -12.93 12.29 -9.09
CA LEU A 203 -12.50 11.04 -9.73
C LEU A 203 -13.66 10.04 -9.73
N ASP A 204 -13.91 9.40 -10.88
CA ASP A 204 -14.90 8.32 -11.00
C ASP A 204 -14.39 7.02 -10.36
N MET A 205 -14.17 7.05 -9.04
CA MET A 205 -13.68 5.93 -8.26
C MET A 205 -14.75 5.44 -7.29
N GLN A 206 -15.09 4.16 -7.37
CA GLN A 206 -16.06 3.50 -6.47
C GLN A 206 -15.43 3.01 -5.16
N SER A 207 -14.36 3.66 -4.69
CA SER A 207 -13.72 3.32 -3.40
C SER A 207 -14.48 3.95 -2.24
N THR A 208 -14.28 3.41 -1.03
CA THR A 208 -14.86 3.97 0.19
C THR A 208 -13.93 5.05 0.76
N LEU A 209 -14.47 6.21 1.09
CA LEU A 209 -13.80 7.22 1.89
C LEU A 209 -14.30 7.12 3.35
N ALA A 210 -13.37 7.02 4.30
CA ALA A 210 -13.65 7.00 5.72
C ALA A 210 -13.08 8.26 6.38
N LEU A 211 -13.91 9.02 7.08
CA LEU A 211 -13.49 10.21 7.81
C LEU A 211 -13.13 9.85 9.26
N SER A 212 -11.90 10.14 9.66
CA SER A 212 -11.43 10.05 11.06
C SER A 212 -11.89 11.28 11.83
N LEU A 213 -13.12 11.25 12.31
CA LEU A 213 -13.77 12.38 12.99
C LEU A 213 -13.27 12.58 14.42
N HIS A 214 -13.23 11.51 15.21
CA HIS A 214 -12.70 11.38 16.58
C HIS A 214 -13.31 12.29 17.65
N ALA A 215 -14.18 13.21 17.31
CA ALA A 215 -14.80 14.14 18.26
C ALA A 215 -16.22 14.57 17.82
N PRO A 216 -17.11 14.87 18.75
CA PRO A 216 -18.48 15.30 18.43
C PRO A 216 -18.60 16.78 18.06
N ASN A 217 -17.57 17.59 18.32
CA ASN A 217 -17.57 19.03 18.06
C ASN A 217 -16.15 19.57 17.80
N HIS A 218 -16.09 20.80 17.28
CA HIS A 218 -14.86 21.51 16.93
C HIS A 218 -13.89 21.64 18.11
N GLU A 219 -14.37 22.00 19.31
CA GLU A 219 -13.52 22.26 20.47
C GLU A 219 -12.73 21.02 20.91
N ILE A 220 -13.42 19.87 21.00
CA ILE A 220 -12.79 18.60 21.38
C ILE A 220 -11.88 18.13 20.23
N ARG A 221 -12.33 18.23 18.98
CA ARG A 221 -11.52 17.83 17.83
C ARG A 221 -10.22 18.60 17.72
N LYS A 222 -10.24 19.90 17.98
CA LYS A 222 -9.06 20.76 17.99
C LYS A 222 -8.02 20.35 19.05
N GLN A 223 -8.46 19.85 20.19
CA GLN A 223 -7.55 19.33 21.24
C GLN A 223 -6.89 18.01 20.83
N LEU A 224 -7.59 17.18 20.04
CA LEU A 224 -7.13 15.86 19.61
C LEU A 224 -6.35 15.92 18.31
N MET A 225 -6.75 16.77 17.38
CA MET A 225 -6.26 16.81 16.00
C MET A 225 -6.01 18.26 15.56
N GLN A 226 -4.74 18.64 15.45
CA GLN A 226 -4.35 20.02 15.05
C GLN A 226 -4.85 20.40 13.65
N ILE A 227 -5.18 19.43 12.81
CA ILE A 227 -5.72 19.64 11.47
C ILE A 227 -7.04 20.42 11.48
N GLU A 228 -7.79 20.37 12.57
CA GLU A 228 -9.03 21.10 12.80
C GLU A 228 -8.87 22.62 12.69
N ASN A 229 -7.68 23.14 13.02
CA ASN A 229 -7.39 24.56 12.86
C ASN A 229 -7.34 24.99 11.38
N LYS A 230 -7.02 24.06 10.48
CA LYS A 230 -6.87 24.32 9.06
C LYS A 230 -8.11 23.92 8.26
N TYR A 231 -8.76 22.86 8.66
CA TYR A 231 -9.93 22.27 8.02
C TYR A 231 -10.98 21.97 9.10
N PRO A 232 -11.81 22.97 9.45
CA PRO A 232 -12.82 22.84 10.48
C PRO A 232 -13.88 21.79 10.13
N MET A 233 -14.42 21.14 11.18
CA MET A 233 -15.45 20.12 11.05
C MET A 233 -16.69 20.62 10.28
N ASP A 234 -17.06 21.88 10.45
CA ASP A 234 -18.22 22.46 9.78
C ASP A 234 -18.08 22.46 8.26
N GLU A 235 -16.86 22.72 7.75
CA GLU A 235 -16.56 22.63 6.31
C GLU A 235 -16.53 21.19 5.78
N LEU A 236 -16.38 20.18 6.66
CA LEU A 236 -16.41 18.76 6.29
C LEU A 236 -17.86 18.25 6.11
N HIS A 237 -18.84 18.96 6.65
CA HIS A 237 -20.27 18.64 6.51
C HIS A 237 -20.89 19.16 5.20
N GLU A 238 -20.26 20.14 4.55
CA GLU A 238 -20.67 20.67 3.24
C GLU A 238 -20.21 19.78 2.07
#